data_c48612d2f88726272f46469588883c11
#
_entry.id   c48612d2f88726272f46469588883c11
#
_cell.length_a   1.000
_cell.length_b   1.000
_cell.length_c   1.000
_cell.angle_alpha   90.00
_cell.angle_beta   90.00
_cell.angle_gamma   90.00
#
_symmetry.space_group_name_H-M   'P 1'
#
loop_
_entity.id
_entity.type
_entity.pdbx_description
1 polymer ?
#
loop_
_entity_poly.entity_id
_entity_poly.type
_entity_poly.pdbx_seq_one_letter_code
_entity_poly.pdbx_strand_id
1 'polypeptide(L)'
;VYEVPKHLKPALLVHLLSDPAMNMVIVFSRTKHGADRISRKLEQSGITSAALHSNRSQNQRLRALKAFKDGEVRVLVATDIAARGIDVDGISHVVNFDFPMHAEDYVHRIGRTGRAQAVGDAISFVTSEDYAALRALEKFIGRGITRKRAEGFDYNAALQEPREKGQPRPQSMRQKPPVPRDPPAGGAHRRNRRGGRRFGRSSG
;
A
#
# COMPACT_ATOMS: atom_id res chain seq x y z
N VAL A 1 16.75 -14.97 1.13
CA VAL A 1 16.12 -13.69 1.51
C VAL A 1 16.91 -12.52 0.97
N TYR A 2 16.24 -11.38 0.74
CA TYR A 2 16.84 -10.10 0.37
C TYR A 2 16.66 -9.12 1.53
N GLU A 3 17.77 -8.68 2.09
CA GLU A 3 17.75 -7.64 3.12
C GLU A 3 17.64 -6.28 2.43
N VAL A 4 16.56 -5.54 2.72
CA VAL A 4 16.24 -4.32 2.01
C VAL A 4 15.52 -3.32 2.92
N PRO A 5 15.87 -2.02 2.87
CA PRO A 5 15.11 -0.97 3.53
C PRO A 5 13.65 -0.96 3.08
N LYS A 6 12.74 -0.69 4.01
CA LYS A 6 11.28 -0.75 3.77
C LYS A 6 10.83 0.07 2.55
N HIS A 7 11.41 1.25 2.37
CA HIS A 7 11.07 2.14 1.26
C HIS A 7 11.54 1.65 -0.10
N LEU A 8 12.56 0.78 -0.15
CA LEU A 8 13.08 0.22 -1.39
C LEU A 8 12.39 -1.09 -1.82
N LYS A 9 11.59 -1.72 -0.94
CA LYS A 9 10.87 -2.96 -1.27
C LYS A 9 10.08 -2.89 -2.59
N PRO A 10 9.31 -1.80 -2.89
CA PRO A 10 8.56 -1.73 -4.15
C PRO A 10 9.48 -1.66 -5.38
N ALA A 11 10.58 -0.92 -5.28
CA ALA A 11 11.56 -0.82 -6.37
C ALA A 11 12.29 -2.16 -6.59
N LEU A 12 12.68 -2.83 -5.50
CA LEU A 12 13.30 -4.15 -5.58
C LEU A 12 12.36 -5.20 -6.19
N LEU A 13 11.07 -5.16 -5.83
CA LEU A 13 10.08 -6.06 -6.42
C LEU A 13 9.97 -5.86 -7.94
N VAL A 14 9.88 -4.61 -8.41
CA VAL A 14 9.85 -4.30 -9.85
C VAL A 14 11.14 -4.76 -10.54
N HIS A 15 12.30 -4.52 -9.91
CA HIS A 15 13.60 -4.94 -10.44
C HIS A 15 13.68 -6.47 -10.58
N LEU A 16 13.29 -7.23 -9.58
CA LEU A 16 13.29 -8.70 -9.66
C LEU A 16 12.30 -9.21 -10.70
N LEU A 17 11.11 -8.61 -10.79
CA LEU A 17 10.10 -8.96 -11.79
C LEU A 17 10.51 -8.61 -13.23
N SER A 18 11.63 -7.92 -13.47
CA SER A 18 12.18 -7.75 -14.83
C SER A 18 12.79 -9.04 -15.37
N ASP A 19 13.06 -10.02 -14.51
CA ASP A 19 13.48 -11.35 -14.93
C ASP A 19 12.29 -12.10 -15.59
N PRO A 20 12.41 -12.53 -16.85
CA PRO A 20 11.36 -13.28 -17.54
C PRO A 20 11.05 -14.65 -16.92
N ALA A 21 11.99 -15.23 -16.15
CA ALA A 21 11.74 -16.47 -15.42
C ALA A 21 10.65 -16.32 -14.35
N MET A 22 10.44 -15.10 -13.84
CA MET A 22 9.35 -14.78 -12.90
C MET A 22 8.04 -14.53 -13.64
N ASN A 23 7.50 -15.53 -14.30
CA ASN A 23 6.35 -15.40 -15.23
C ASN A 23 4.98 -15.56 -14.56
N MET A 24 4.87 -16.30 -13.47
CA MET A 24 3.63 -16.55 -12.72
C MET A 24 3.92 -16.44 -11.23
N VAL A 25 3.67 -15.25 -10.64
CA VAL A 25 4.18 -14.87 -9.33
C VAL A 25 3.06 -14.56 -8.34
N ILE A 26 3.13 -15.13 -7.14
CA ILE A 26 2.31 -14.67 -6.01
C ILE A 26 3.14 -13.78 -5.09
N VAL A 27 2.64 -12.59 -4.80
CA VAL A 27 3.24 -11.64 -3.86
C VAL A 27 2.38 -11.54 -2.61
N PHE A 28 2.95 -11.87 -1.46
CA PHE A 28 2.27 -11.78 -0.17
C PHE A 28 2.47 -10.42 0.49
N SER A 29 1.36 -9.75 0.79
CA SER A 29 1.31 -8.52 1.58
C SER A 29 0.56 -8.74 2.89
N ARG A 30 1.05 -8.13 3.97
CA ARG A 30 0.45 -8.23 5.31
C ARG A 30 -0.95 -7.61 5.36
N THR A 31 -1.21 -6.56 4.56
CA THR A 31 -2.45 -5.80 4.62
C THR A 31 -3.12 -5.67 3.26
N LYS A 32 -4.47 -5.55 3.27
CA LYS A 32 -5.27 -5.29 2.07
C LYS A 32 -4.85 -3.99 1.35
N HIS A 33 -4.60 -2.93 2.10
CA HIS A 33 -4.13 -1.65 1.54
C HIS A 33 -2.71 -1.74 0.98
N GLY A 34 -1.84 -2.57 1.59
CA GLY A 34 -0.53 -2.93 1.06
C GLY A 34 -0.66 -3.64 -0.29
N ALA A 35 -1.55 -4.64 -0.37
CA ALA A 35 -1.79 -5.38 -1.60
C ALA A 35 -2.25 -4.46 -2.74
N ASP A 36 -3.20 -3.56 -2.49
CA ASP A 36 -3.66 -2.58 -3.49
C ASP A 36 -2.54 -1.62 -3.93
N ARG A 37 -1.69 -1.18 -2.99
CA ARG A 37 -0.57 -0.28 -3.28
C ARG A 37 0.49 -0.96 -4.13
N ILE A 38 0.83 -2.21 -3.80
CA ILE A 38 1.80 -3.01 -4.56
C ILE A 38 1.27 -3.23 -5.98
N SER A 39 0.02 -3.70 -6.14
CA SER A 39 -0.58 -3.94 -7.45
C SER A 39 -0.56 -2.68 -8.33
N ARG A 40 -1.00 -1.53 -7.80
CA ARG A 40 -0.92 -0.25 -8.52
C ARG A 40 0.50 0.12 -8.94
N LYS A 41 1.49 -0.12 -8.07
CA LYS A 41 2.90 0.17 -8.40
C LYS A 41 3.41 -0.72 -9.52
N LEU A 42 3.03 -1.99 -9.54
CA LEU A 42 3.37 -2.93 -10.61
C LEU A 42 2.75 -2.52 -11.93
N GLU A 43 1.46 -2.17 -11.96
CA GLU A 43 0.76 -1.67 -13.14
C GLU A 43 1.41 -0.40 -13.70
N GLN A 44 1.77 0.56 -12.84
CA GLN A 44 2.53 1.77 -13.21
C GLN A 44 3.90 1.47 -13.83
N SER A 45 4.45 0.30 -13.51
CA SER A 45 5.73 -0.18 -14.06
C SER A 45 5.55 -1.12 -15.26
N GLY A 46 4.33 -1.23 -15.82
CA GLY A 46 4.05 -2.06 -16.99
C GLY A 46 3.90 -3.56 -16.68
N ILE A 47 3.80 -3.95 -15.39
CA ILE A 47 3.65 -5.35 -14.99
C ILE A 47 2.17 -5.62 -14.68
N THR A 48 1.55 -6.55 -15.43
CA THR A 48 0.15 -6.94 -15.21
C THR A 48 -0.02 -7.57 -13.84
N SER A 49 -0.94 -7.02 -13.04
CA SER A 49 -1.16 -7.50 -11.68
C SER A 49 -2.62 -7.44 -11.25
N ALA A 50 -2.98 -8.26 -10.27
CA ALA A 50 -4.29 -8.21 -9.63
C ALA A 50 -4.15 -8.34 -8.10
N ALA A 51 -4.97 -7.60 -7.34
CA ALA A 51 -4.99 -7.69 -5.89
C ALA A 51 -6.11 -8.62 -5.40
N LEU A 52 -5.77 -9.53 -4.48
CA LEU A 52 -6.68 -10.50 -3.87
C LEU A 52 -6.68 -10.35 -2.34
N HIS A 53 -7.76 -9.79 -1.78
CA HIS A 53 -7.91 -9.57 -0.34
C HIS A 53 -9.39 -9.48 0.07
N SER A 54 -9.67 -9.42 1.37
CA SER A 54 -11.02 -9.48 1.94
C SER A 54 -11.97 -8.36 1.49
N ASN A 55 -11.44 -7.20 1.07
CA ASN A 55 -12.27 -6.09 0.55
C ASN A 55 -12.70 -6.27 -0.92
N ARG A 56 -12.26 -7.33 -1.59
CA ARG A 56 -12.72 -7.68 -2.94
C ARG A 56 -13.98 -8.54 -2.83
N SER A 57 -15.01 -8.22 -3.63
CA SER A 57 -16.20 -9.06 -3.73
C SER A 57 -15.82 -10.45 -4.26
N GLN A 58 -16.67 -11.44 -4.02
CA GLN A 58 -16.42 -12.81 -4.51
C GLN A 58 -16.23 -12.86 -6.04
N ASN A 59 -17.01 -12.08 -6.79
CA ASN A 59 -16.87 -12.00 -8.24
C ASN A 59 -15.53 -11.38 -8.66
N GLN A 60 -15.06 -10.34 -7.96
CA GLN A 60 -13.74 -9.74 -8.22
C GLN A 60 -12.61 -10.74 -7.93
N ARG A 61 -12.73 -11.50 -6.83
CA ARG A 61 -11.74 -12.54 -6.47
C ARG A 61 -11.68 -13.64 -7.52
N LEU A 62 -12.83 -14.13 -7.97
CA LEU A 62 -12.90 -15.16 -9.03
C LEU A 62 -12.30 -14.66 -10.34
N ARG A 63 -12.59 -13.40 -10.75
CA ARG A 63 -12.01 -12.80 -11.95
C ARG A 63 -10.49 -12.67 -11.84
N ALA A 64 -9.97 -12.18 -10.70
CA ALA A 64 -8.54 -12.06 -10.48
C ALA A 64 -7.82 -13.41 -10.54
N LEU A 65 -8.39 -14.45 -9.91
CA LEU A 65 -7.85 -15.80 -9.95
C LEU A 65 -7.90 -16.40 -11.35
N LYS A 66 -9.01 -16.19 -12.08
CA LYS A 66 -9.13 -16.66 -13.46
C LYS A 66 -8.09 -15.99 -14.35
N ALA A 67 -8.00 -14.67 -14.34
CA ALA A 67 -7.02 -13.92 -15.12
C ALA A 67 -5.56 -14.33 -14.80
N PHE A 68 -5.27 -14.66 -13.54
CA PHE A 68 -3.97 -15.18 -13.13
C PHE A 68 -3.73 -16.60 -13.66
N LYS A 69 -4.71 -17.50 -13.60
CA LYS A 69 -4.62 -18.86 -14.15
C LYS A 69 -4.45 -18.86 -15.66
N ASP A 70 -5.14 -17.97 -16.36
CA ASP A 70 -5.11 -17.85 -17.81
C ASP A 70 -3.86 -17.11 -18.32
N GLY A 71 -3.00 -16.61 -17.42
CA GLY A 71 -1.77 -15.88 -17.78
C GLY A 71 -1.99 -14.43 -18.24
N GLU A 72 -3.23 -13.91 -18.20
CA GLU A 72 -3.55 -12.52 -18.48
C GLU A 72 -2.92 -11.57 -17.44
N VAL A 73 -2.82 -12.05 -16.21
CA VAL A 73 -2.18 -11.38 -15.07
C VAL A 73 -0.96 -12.17 -14.64
N ARG A 74 0.19 -11.52 -14.70
CA ARG A 74 1.49 -12.12 -14.33
C ARG A 74 1.70 -12.21 -12.83
N VAL A 75 1.19 -11.23 -12.06
CA VAL A 75 1.42 -11.11 -10.61
C VAL A 75 0.11 -11.05 -9.85
N LEU A 76 -0.10 -12.00 -8.94
CA LEU A 76 -1.22 -11.97 -8.00
C LEU A 76 -0.72 -11.45 -6.65
N VAL A 77 -1.18 -10.27 -6.22
CA VAL A 77 -0.83 -9.69 -4.91
C VAL A 77 -1.91 -10.05 -3.90
N ALA A 78 -1.58 -10.87 -2.90
CA ALA A 78 -2.57 -11.44 -2.00
C ALA A 78 -2.23 -11.21 -0.51
N THR A 79 -3.26 -11.20 0.33
CA THR A 79 -3.11 -11.37 1.78
C THR A 79 -3.25 -12.85 2.16
N ASP A 80 -2.67 -13.27 3.30
CA ASP A 80 -2.69 -14.66 3.74
C ASP A 80 -4.10 -15.26 3.77
N ILE A 81 -5.06 -14.54 4.35
CA ILE A 81 -6.46 -14.99 4.46
C ILE A 81 -7.07 -15.23 3.08
N ALA A 82 -6.81 -14.34 2.13
CA ALA A 82 -7.38 -14.44 0.79
C ALA A 82 -6.66 -15.48 -0.09
N ALA A 83 -5.39 -15.76 0.21
CA ALA A 83 -4.59 -16.76 -0.50
C ALA A 83 -4.86 -18.19 -0.04
N ARG A 84 -5.54 -18.37 1.11
CA ARG A 84 -5.93 -19.72 1.56
C ARG A 84 -6.88 -20.37 0.54
N GLY A 85 -6.55 -21.60 0.17
CA GLY A 85 -7.35 -22.34 -0.82
C GLY A 85 -7.12 -21.92 -2.28
N ILE A 86 -6.14 -21.07 -2.59
CA ILE A 86 -5.71 -20.87 -3.97
C ILE A 86 -5.13 -22.19 -4.46
N ASP A 87 -5.80 -22.76 -5.43
CA ASP A 87 -5.36 -23.94 -6.16
C ASP A 87 -5.03 -23.50 -7.60
N VAL A 88 -3.76 -23.17 -7.80
CA VAL A 88 -3.19 -22.74 -9.08
C VAL A 88 -1.87 -23.45 -9.25
N ASP A 89 -1.77 -24.20 -10.30
CA ASP A 89 -0.52 -24.86 -10.70
C ASP A 89 0.36 -23.92 -11.51
N GLY A 90 1.65 -24.26 -11.62
CA GLY A 90 2.59 -23.52 -12.46
C GLY A 90 3.10 -22.21 -11.85
N ILE A 91 2.84 -21.95 -10.58
CA ILE A 91 3.40 -20.76 -9.91
C ILE A 91 4.91 -20.89 -9.87
N SER A 92 5.59 -20.00 -10.61
CA SER A 92 7.05 -19.99 -10.71
C SER A 92 7.72 -19.48 -9.44
N HIS A 93 7.14 -18.42 -8.85
CA HIS A 93 7.74 -17.76 -7.69
C HIS A 93 6.70 -17.34 -6.66
N VAL A 94 7.08 -17.46 -5.39
CA VAL A 94 6.39 -16.83 -4.27
C VAL A 94 7.28 -15.74 -3.69
N VAL A 95 6.74 -14.52 -3.58
CA VAL A 95 7.44 -13.38 -2.99
C VAL A 95 6.76 -12.96 -1.69
N ASN A 96 7.43 -13.14 -0.56
CA ASN A 96 7.02 -12.55 0.71
C ASN A 96 7.48 -11.08 0.73
N PHE A 97 6.65 -10.17 0.19
CA PHE A 97 6.92 -8.72 0.24
C PHE A 97 6.93 -8.21 1.68
N ASP A 98 5.98 -8.68 2.48
CA ASP A 98 6.01 -8.54 3.93
C ASP A 98 6.37 -9.90 4.55
N PHE A 99 7.44 -9.91 5.35
CA PHE A 99 7.91 -11.13 6.01
C PHE A 99 6.84 -11.64 6.99
N PRO A 100 6.52 -12.93 7.00
CA PRO A 100 5.52 -13.50 7.91
C PRO A 100 6.02 -13.46 9.36
N MET A 101 5.09 -13.24 10.30
CA MET A 101 5.41 -13.20 11.73
C MET A 101 5.58 -14.60 12.33
N HIS A 102 4.93 -15.61 11.73
CA HIS A 102 4.96 -17.00 12.18
C HIS A 102 5.58 -17.90 11.11
N ALA A 103 6.35 -18.88 11.56
CA ALA A 103 7.05 -19.81 10.67
C ALA A 103 6.08 -20.67 9.85
N GLU A 104 4.95 -21.03 10.43
CA GLU A 104 3.89 -21.80 9.76
C GLU A 104 3.31 -21.05 8.57
N ASP A 105 3.08 -19.73 8.70
CA ASP A 105 2.60 -18.90 7.60
C ASP A 105 3.62 -18.87 6.44
N TYR A 106 4.93 -18.83 6.78
CA TYR A 106 5.97 -18.93 5.76
C TYR A 106 5.85 -20.23 4.96
N VAL A 107 5.74 -21.36 5.65
CA VAL A 107 5.60 -22.68 5.00
C VAL A 107 4.34 -22.75 4.13
N HIS A 108 3.22 -22.23 4.62
CA HIS A 108 1.96 -22.18 3.86
C HIS A 108 2.07 -21.30 2.62
N ARG A 109 2.82 -20.18 2.67
CA ARG A 109 3.04 -19.30 1.52
C ARG A 109 3.92 -19.95 0.47
N ILE A 110 5.09 -20.49 0.86
CA ILE A 110 5.99 -21.12 -0.10
C ILE A 110 5.39 -22.39 -0.69
N GLY A 111 4.52 -23.10 0.02
CA GLY A 111 3.78 -24.25 -0.49
C GLY A 111 2.75 -23.91 -1.60
N ARG A 112 2.72 -22.65 -2.08
CA ARG A 112 1.98 -22.27 -3.30
C ARG A 112 2.77 -22.48 -4.57
N THR A 113 4.09 -22.59 -4.50
CA THR A 113 4.97 -22.94 -5.61
C THR A 113 5.54 -24.36 -5.44
N GLY A 114 6.19 -24.90 -6.45
CA GLY A 114 6.79 -26.24 -6.42
C GLY A 114 5.76 -27.38 -6.40
N ARG A 115 4.55 -27.18 -6.88
CA ARG A 115 3.53 -28.22 -7.02
C ARG A 115 3.68 -28.97 -8.34
N ALA A 116 3.10 -30.18 -8.40
CA ALA A 116 3.07 -31.02 -9.60
C ALA A 116 4.46 -31.26 -10.23
N GLN A 117 5.50 -31.51 -9.39
CA GLN A 117 6.90 -31.76 -9.82
C GLN A 117 7.62 -30.54 -10.45
N ALA A 118 7.01 -29.35 -10.43
CA ALA A 118 7.69 -28.14 -10.88
C ALA A 118 8.61 -27.60 -9.75
N VAL A 119 9.80 -27.13 -10.11
CA VAL A 119 10.69 -26.41 -9.20
C VAL A 119 10.17 -24.97 -9.07
N GLY A 120 9.93 -24.52 -7.86
CA GLY A 120 9.48 -23.16 -7.62
C GLY A 120 10.36 -22.44 -6.61
N ASP A 121 10.57 -21.17 -6.83
CA ASP A 121 11.42 -20.33 -5.98
C ASP A 121 10.62 -19.49 -4.98
N ALA A 122 11.18 -19.37 -3.77
CA ALA A 122 10.64 -18.51 -2.72
C ALA A 122 11.61 -17.37 -2.41
N ILE A 123 11.11 -16.14 -2.56
CA ILE A 123 11.84 -14.90 -2.29
C ILE A 123 11.19 -14.22 -1.08
N SER A 124 12.01 -13.71 -0.15
CA SER A 124 11.48 -12.97 0.99
C SER A 124 12.27 -11.68 1.21
N PHE A 125 11.55 -10.57 1.36
CA PHE A 125 12.15 -9.30 1.75
C PHE A 125 12.18 -9.17 3.26
N VAL A 126 13.33 -8.84 3.78
CA VAL A 126 13.61 -8.71 5.21
C VAL A 126 14.07 -7.29 5.49
N THR A 127 13.44 -6.64 6.46
CA THR A 127 13.91 -5.38 7.05
C THR A 127 14.57 -5.64 8.39
N SER A 128 15.18 -4.62 8.98
CA SER A 128 15.71 -4.72 10.34
C SER A 128 14.68 -5.13 11.39
N GLU A 129 13.41 -4.76 11.18
CA GLU A 129 12.28 -5.12 12.06
C GLU A 129 11.96 -6.62 11.99
N ASP A 130 12.29 -7.29 10.89
CA ASP A 130 11.92 -8.68 10.62
C ASP A 130 12.97 -9.71 11.12
N TYR A 131 14.13 -9.28 11.64
CA TYR A 131 15.22 -10.21 12.02
C TYR A 131 14.83 -11.19 13.13
N ALA A 132 13.99 -10.81 14.07
CA ALA A 132 13.51 -11.71 15.12
C ALA A 132 12.67 -12.86 14.52
N ALA A 133 11.76 -12.52 13.61
CA ALA A 133 10.93 -13.50 12.91
C ALA A 133 11.76 -14.39 11.97
N LEU A 134 12.77 -13.82 11.30
CA LEU A 134 13.70 -14.59 10.45
C LEU A 134 14.46 -15.62 11.26
N ARG A 135 15.02 -15.26 12.43
CA ARG A 135 15.72 -16.22 13.30
C ARG A 135 14.79 -17.31 13.83
N ALA A 136 13.55 -16.94 14.20
CA ALA A 136 12.55 -17.91 14.62
C ALA A 136 12.22 -18.91 13.50
N LEU A 137 12.09 -18.42 12.27
CA LEU A 137 11.89 -19.27 11.09
C LEU A 137 13.09 -20.20 10.85
N GLU A 138 14.33 -19.69 10.88
CA GLU A 138 15.54 -20.50 10.69
C GLU A 138 15.66 -21.62 11.74
N LYS A 139 15.30 -21.30 13.00
CA LYS A 139 15.22 -22.29 14.07
C LYS A 139 14.13 -23.32 13.80
N PHE A 140 12.96 -22.91 13.31
CA PHE A 140 11.84 -23.80 13.01
C PHE A 140 12.18 -24.79 11.88
N ILE A 141 12.82 -24.30 10.81
CA ILE A 141 13.20 -25.16 9.66
C ILE A 141 14.52 -25.90 9.88
N GLY A 142 15.24 -25.65 10.97
CA GLY A 142 16.50 -26.32 11.34
C GLY A 142 17.72 -25.93 10.48
N ARG A 143 17.62 -24.87 9.66
CA ARG A 143 18.71 -24.40 8.79
C ARG A 143 18.66 -22.91 8.55
N GLY A 144 19.82 -22.31 8.27
CA GLY A 144 19.89 -20.90 7.82
C GLY A 144 19.28 -20.70 6.42
N ILE A 145 18.71 -19.54 6.19
CA ILE A 145 18.20 -19.15 4.88
C ILE A 145 19.24 -18.26 4.19
N THR A 146 19.57 -18.58 2.95
CA THR A 146 20.57 -17.84 2.16
C THR A 146 20.19 -16.38 2.00
N ARG A 147 21.10 -15.45 2.39
CA ARG A 147 20.98 -14.02 2.12
C ARG A 147 21.52 -13.72 0.73
N LYS A 148 20.76 -12.96 -0.05
CA LYS A 148 21.13 -12.54 -1.41
C LYS A 148 21.03 -11.03 -1.54
N ARG A 149 21.77 -10.46 -2.46
CA ARG A 149 21.59 -9.09 -2.96
C ARG A 149 21.25 -9.18 -4.45
N ALA A 150 20.33 -8.36 -4.89
CA ALA A 150 19.97 -8.29 -6.31
C ALA A 150 21.09 -7.56 -7.08
N GLU A 151 21.58 -8.19 -8.13
CA GLU A 151 22.60 -7.60 -9.00
C GLU A 151 21.98 -6.39 -9.74
N GLY A 152 22.76 -5.32 -9.88
CA GLY A 152 22.30 -4.09 -10.56
C GLY A 152 21.24 -3.29 -9.81
N PHE A 153 20.85 -3.66 -8.58
CA PHE A 153 19.91 -2.90 -7.79
C PHE A 153 20.64 -1.94 -6.82
N ASP A 154 20.25 -0.65 -6.86
CA ASP A 154 20.81 0.37 -5.97
C ASP A 154 20.12 0.36 -4.60
N TYR A 155 20.76 -0.23 -3.61
CA TYR A 155 20.29 -0.26 -2.22
C TYR A 155 20.46 1.06 -1.46
N ASN A 156 21.16 2.04 -2.03
CA ASN A 156 21.40 3.35 -1.44
C ASN A 156 20.51 4.44 -2.08
N ALA A 157 19.62 4.06 -2.99
CA ALA A 157 18.72 5.00 -3.63
C ALA A 157 17.92 5.75 -2.55
N ALA A 158 18.07 7.06 -2.51
CA ALA A 158 17.29 7.93 -1.65
C ALA A 158 15.79 7.82 -2.04
N LEU A 159 14.91 7.98 -1.06
CA LEU A 159 13.47 8.10 -1.28
C LEU A 159 13.21 9.17 -2.36
N GLN A 160 12.97 8.75 -3.57
CA GLN A 160 12.23 9.59 -4.50
C GLN A 160 10.76 9.48 -4.10
N GLU A 161 10.34 10.30 -3.14
CA GLU A 161 8.91 10.49 -2.91
C GLU A 161 8.30 10.96 -4.24
N PRO A 162 7.28 10.27 -4.75
CA PRO A 162 6.48 10.85 -5.82
C PRO A 162 5.92 12.14 -5.23
N ARG A 163 6.35 13.29 -5.72
CA ARG A 163 5.66 14.54 -5.43
C ARG A 163 4.22 14.33 -5.86
N GLU A 164 3.31 14.22 -4.89
CA GLU A 164 1.88 14.26 -5.15
C GLU A 164 1.62 15.56 -5.93
N LYS A 165 1.30 15.41 -7.21
CA LYS A 165 0.78 16.50 -8.01
C LYS A 165 -0.56 16.87 -7.39
N GLY A 166 -0.58 17.86 -6.50
CA GLY A 166 -1.83 18.36 -5.98
C GLY A 166 -1.86 18.94 -4.58
N GLN A 167 -0.74 19.13 -3.89
CA GLN A 167 -0.81 19.99 -2.70
C GLN A 167 -0.77 21.46 -3.14
N PRO A 168 -1.84 22.24 -2.85
CA PRO A 168 -1.78 23.69 -3.03
C PRO A 168 -0.63 24.23 -2.17
N ARG A 169 0.22 25.08 -2.76
CA ARG A 169 1.25 25.81 -2.01
C ARG A 169 0.61 26.42 -0.76
N PRO A 170 1.23 26.33 0.43
CA PRO A 170 0.82 27.16 1.55
C PRO A 170 0.82 28.60 1.05
N GLN A 171 -0.35 29.21 1.02
CA GLN A 171 -0.45 30.63 0.74
C GLN A 171 0.33 31.32 1.86
N SER A 172 1.54 31.76 1.51
CA SER A 172 2.27 32.73 2.32
C SER A 172 1.26 33.80 2.73
N MET A 173 1.18 34.04 4.03
CA MET A 173 0.35 35.03 4.67
C MET A 173 0.12 36.25 3.74
N ARG A 174 -1.06 36.35 3.16
CA ARG A 174 -1.53 37.61 2.62
C ARG A 174 -1.58 38.55 3.82
N GLN A 175 -0.64 39.47 3.87
CA GLN A 175 -0.70 40.63 4.74
C GLN A 175 -2.10 41.25 4.52
N LYS A 176 -2.89 41.30 5.58
CA LYS A 176 -4.14 42.04 5.57
C LYS A 176 -3.82 43.48 5.19
N PRO A 177 -4.52 44.08 4.22
CA PRO A 177 -4.34 45.49 3.96
C PRO A 177 -4.71 46.29 5.23
N PRO A 178 -4.02 47.40 5.51
CA PRO A 178 -4.27 48.20 6.69
C PRO A 178 -5.71 48.72 6.68
N VAL A 179 -6.41 48.51 7.79
CA VAL A 179 -7.76 49.01 8.04
C VAL A 179 -7.70 50.55 8.04
N PRO A 180 -8.52 51.25 7.26
CA PRO A 180 -8.62 52.71 7.35
C PRO A 180 -9.08 53.10 8.76
N ARG A 181 -8.37 54.02 9.40
CA ARG A 181 -8.78 54.63 10.69
C ARG A 181 -9.89 55.60 10.39
N ASP A 182 -11.07 55.36 10.96
CA ASP A 182 -12.17 56.32 10.99
C ASP A 182 -11.74 57.61 11.74
N PRO A 183 -12.17 58.82 11.26
CA PRO A 183 -11.94 60.04 11.97
C PRO A 183 -12.82 60.17 13.22
N PRO A 184 -12.41 60.92 14.26
CA PRO A 184 -13.11 60.99 15.51
C PRO A 184 -14.44 61.73 15.35
N ALA A 185 -15.53 61.14 15.81
CA ALA A 185 -16.83 61.73 15.86
C ALA A 185 -16.88 62.90 16.87
N GLY A 186 -17.06 64.09 16.34
CA GLY A 186 -17.39 65.28 17.09
C GLY A 186 -18.85 65.27 17.53
N GLY A 187 -19.08 65.80 18.68
CA GLY A 187 -20.23 65.65 19.55
C GLY A 187 -21.52 66.33 19.17
N ALA A 188 -22.45 66.03 20.01
CA ALA A 188 -23.67 66.76 20.44
C ALA A 188 -24.86 66.85 19.48
N HIS A 189 -25.99 66.28 19.82
CA HIS A 189 -27.10 67.01 20.40
C HIS A 189 -28.27 66.08 20.76
N ARG A 190 -28.70 66.27 22.01
CA ARG A 190 -30.00 65.80 22.56
C ARG A 190 -31.17 66.20 21.65
N ARG A 191 -32.17 65.34 21.48
CA ARG A 191 -33.58 65.67 21.64
C ARG A 191 -34.46 64.44 21.83
N ASN A 192 -35.15 64.55 22.91
CA ASN A 192 -36.26 63.83 23.48
C ASN A 192 -37.54 63.84 22.55
N ARG A 193 -38.30 62.73 22.59
CA ARG A 193 -39.78 62.66 22.56
C ARG A 193 -40.19 61.18 22.29
N ARG A 194 -40.70 60.56 23.32
CA ARG A 194 -42.07 60.26 23.75
C ARG A 194 -43.04 59.75 22.67
N GLY A 195 -43.63 58.59 23.01
CA GLY A 195 -44.98 58.13 22.63
C GLY A 195 -44.93 56.96 21.64
N GLY A 196 -45.58 55.90 21.83
CA GLY A 196 -46.77 55.48 22.47
C GLY A 196 -47.13 54.08 21.96
N ARG A 197 -47.49 53.20 22.85
CA ARG A 197 -48.57 52.20 22.82
C ARG A 197 -49.12 51.77 21.42
N ARG A 198 -49.26 50.47 21.11
CA ARG A 198 -50.33 49.58 21.56
C ARG A 198 -50.34 48.28 20.70
N PHE A 199 -50.58 47.20 21.37
CA PHE A 199 -51.58 46.13 21.14
C PHE A 199 -51.77 45.45 19.79
N GLY A 200 -51.85 44.12 19.91
CA GLY A 200 -52.79 43.21 19.26
C GLY A 200 -52.13 41.92 18.80
N ARG A 201 -52.20 40.76 19.54
CA ARG A 201 -53.19 39.67 19.39
C ARG A 201 -53.47 39.32 17.91
N SER A 202 -53.49 38.14 17.41
CA SER A 202 -53.86 36.79 17.89
C SER A 202 -53.88 35.86 16.69
N SER A 203 -53.58 34.60 16.93
CA SER A 203 -54.21 33.41 16.35
C SER A 203 -54.18 33.14 14.84
N GLY A 204 -53.80 31.91 14.56
CA GLY A 204 -54.03 31.13 13.38
C GLY A 204 -53.08 29.97 13.35
#